data_3ebc24d4ed10c0addf137266f3aab05b
#
_entry.id   3ebc24d4ed10c0addf137266f3aab05b
#
_cell.length_a   1.000
_cell.length_b   1.000
_cell.length_c   1.000
_cell.angle_alpha   90.00
_cell.angle_beta   90.00
_cell.angle_gamma   90.00
#
_symmetry.space_group_name_H-M   'P 1'
#
loop_
_entity.id
_entity.type
_entity.pdbx_description
1 polymer ?
#
loop_
_entity_poly.entity_id
_entity_poly.type
_entity_poly.pdbx_seq_one_letter_code
_entity_poly.pdbx_strand_id
1 'polypeptide(L)'
;VIEADVHRPGAFEQLSQMLDGSSIEVYGEPDFSEAAKIVRNGLRKVGTADVVIIDTAGRDSLDEDLKEELLKIAEIANASERFLVIDAQVGQAAGPMASTFHDLVGVTGTVVTKLDGTARGGGALSAVATTGAPIVFVGEGERIGDFEKFESDRFISRLLGMGDIKGLIDLAPDDLDEQEAMRLTQRLMTGRFTLTDMYAQMEMMSKIGTLDKVLSHLPDTMFGGMGNMGVAQKRQMQANLDKYRIVMDSMTQEEKDDPL
;
A
#
# COMPACT_ATOMS: atom_id res chain seq x y z
N VAL A 1 16.72 -11.08 6.62
CA VAL A 1 16.75 -9.63 6.85
C VAL A 1 17.80 -9.33 7.91
N ILE A 2 18.59 -8.25 7.73
CA ILE A 2 19.52 -7.73 8.76
C ILE A 2 18.91 -6.44 9.28
N GLU A 3 18.53 -6.44 10.56
CA GLU A 3 18.04 -5.28 11.28
C GLU A 3 19.23 -4.49 11.81
N ALA A 4 19.38 -3.24 11.42
CA ALA A 4 20.49 -2.34 11.77
C ALA A 4 20.03 -0.94 12.24
N ASP A 5 18.74 -0.78 12.60
CA ASP A 5 18.24 0.44 13.24
C ASP A 5 18.56 0.45 14.74
N VAL A 6 19.75 0.89 15.09
CA VAL A 6 20.21 0.99 16.48
C VAL A 6 19.62 2.18 17.25
N HIS A 7 18.84 3.03 16.59
CA HIS A 7 18.29 4.25 17.18
C HIS A 7 16.85 4.08 17.68
N ARG A 8 16.13 3.08 17.16
CA ARG A 8 14.73 2.79 17.56
C ARG A 8 14.66 1.61 18.51
N PRO A 9 14.30 1.86 19.79
CA PRO A 9 14.12 0.76 20.75
C PRO A 9 13.07 -0.25 20.28
N GLY A 10 13.38 -1.54 20.36
CA GLY A 10 12.47 -2.61 19.98
C GLY A 10 12.32 -2.85 18.46
N ALA A 11 13.17 -2.26 17.62
CA ALA A 11 13.12 -2.48 16.17
C ALA A 11 13.34 -3.96 15.80
N PHE A 12 14.31 -4.59 16.41
CA PHE A 12 14.61 -6.01 16.21
C PHE A 12 13.44 -6.91 16.63
N GLU A 13 12.86 -6.69 17.82
CA GLU A 13 11.71 -7.44 18.30
C GLU A 13 10.49 -7.27 17.42
N GLN A 14 10.22 -6.04 16.98
CA GLN A 14 9.11 -5.74 16.08
C GLN A 14 9.26 -6.47 14.75
N LEU A 15 10.44 -6.39 14.13
CA LEU A 15 10.70 -7.05 12.85
C LEU A 15 10.63 -8.57 12.98
N SER A 16 11.17 -9.12 14.09
CA SER A 16 11.11 -10.56 14.38
C SER A 16 9.68 -11.05 14.57
N GLN A 17 8.82 -10.28 15.26
CA GLN A 17 7.40 -10.61 15.40
C GLN A 17 6.62 -10.53 14.07
N MET A 18 6.93 -9.57 13.23
CA MET A 18 6.27 -9.44 11.92
C MET A 18 6.60 -10.59 10.99
N LEU A 19 7.77 -11.16 11.11
CA LEU A 19 8.25 -12.26 10.27
C LEU A 19 8.11 -13.64 10.92
N ASP A 20 7.57 -13.70 12.14
CA ASP A 20 7.31 -14.96 12.84
C ASP A 20 6.38 -15.87 12.03
N GLY A 21 6.74 -17.15 11.93
CA GLY A 21 6.02 -18.11 11.09
C GLY A 21 6.30 -18.03 9.58
N SER A 22 7.12 -17.09 9.11
CA SER A 22 7.60 -17.03 7.73
C SER A 22 8.89 -17.85 7.56
N SER A 23 9.34 -18.04 6.30
CA SER A 23 10.66 -18.64 5.97
C SER A 23 11.80 -17.62 5.98
N ILE A 24 11.54 -16.40 6.41
CA ILE A 24 12.49 -15.28 6.37
C ILE A 24 13.27 -15.25 7.69
N GLU A 25 14.58 -15.36 7.61
CA GLU A 25 15.46 -15.25 8.77
C GLU A 25 15.73 -13.78 9.11
N VAL A 26 15.64 -13.43 10.39
CA VAL A 26 15.98 -12.10 10.90
C VAL A 26 17.28 -12.20 11.72
N TYR A 27 18.21 -11.31 11.40
CA TYR A 27 19.43 -11.13 12.15
C TYR A 27 19.50 -9.70 12.69
N GLY A 28 19.86 -9.54 13.95
CA GLY A 28 20.12 -8.27 14.59
C GLY A 28 20.91 -8.47 15.88
N GLU A 29 21.44 -7.38 16.43
CA GLU A 29 22.23 -7.36 17.67
C GLU A 29 21.69 -6.21 18.55
N PRO A 30 20.55 -6.38 19.26
CA PRO A 30 19.85 -5.28 19.95
C PRO A 30 20.67 -4.59 21.06
N ASP A 31 21.70 -5.26 21.60
CA ASP A 31 22.59 -4.68 22.60
C ASP A 31 23.76 -3.85 21.99
N PHE A 32 23.89 -3.83 20.66
CA PHE A 32 24.94 -3.10 19.95
C PHE A 32 24.44 -1.74 19.45
N SER A 33 25.31 -0.74 19.56
CA SER A 33 25.04 0.64 19.13
C SER A 33 25.72 1.03 17.80
N GLU A 34 26.42 0.09 17.13
CA GLU A 34 27.12 0.35 15.89
C GLU A 34 26.49 -0.42 14.72
N ALA A 35 25.57 0.21 13.98
CA ALA A 35 24.85 -0.37 12.84
C ALA A 35 25.78 -1.02 11.81
N ALA A 36 26.88 -0.38 11.47
CA ALA A 36 27.88 -0.89 10.51
C ALA A 36 28.51 -2.23 10.95
N LYS A 37 28.67 -2.47 12.27
CA LYS A 37 29.15 -3.76 12.77
C LYS A 37 28.09 -4.84 12.66
N ILE A 38 26.84 -4.49 12.99
CA ILE A 38 25.70 -5.41 12.86
C ILE A 38 25.57 -5.89 11.41
N VAL A 39 25.62 -4.96 10.45
CA VAL A 39 25.59 -5.28 9.02
C VAL A 39 26.74 -6.22 8.63
N ARG A 40 27.97 -5.89 9.05
CA ARG A 40 29.14 -6.74 8.74
C ARG A 40 29.01 -8.15 9.30
N ASN A 41 28.54 -8.27 10.54
CA ASN A 41 28.36 -9.56 11.19
C ASN A 41 27.21 -10.35 10.56
N GLY A 42 26.09 -9.67 10.26
CA GLY A 42 24.95 -10.23 9.57
C GLY A 42 25.33 -10.79 8.20
N LEU A 43 26.03 -10.03 7.38
CA LEU A 43 26.48 -10.47 6.04
C LEU A 43 27.38 -11.72 6.10
N ARG A 44 28.11 -11.94 7.18
CA ARG A 44 28.88 -13.18 7.38
C ARG A 44 28.00 -14.38 7.72
N LYS A 45 26.80 -14.13 8.25
CA LYS A 45 25.87 -15.18 8.71
C LYS A 45 24.81 -15.56 7.70
N VAL A 46 24.50 -14.69 6.73
CA VAL A 46 23.40 -14.91 5.75
C VAL A 46 23.61 -16.10 4.80
N GLY A 47 24.80 -16.69 4.78
CA GLY A 47 25.07 -17.97 4.09
C GLY A 47 24.66 -17.96 2.62
N THR A 48 23.68 -18.79 2.27
CA THR A 48 23.19 -19.01 0.90
C THR A 48 21.86 -18.30 0.61
N ALA A 49 21.55 -17.23 1.33
CA ALA A 49 20.30 -16.48 1.09
C ALA A 49 20.31 -15.88 -0.33
N ASP A 50 19.20 -16.05 -1.05
CA ASP A 50 19.02 -15.50 -2.41
C ASP A 50 18.92 -13.97 -2.39
N VAL A 51 18.29 -13.40 -1.34
CA VAL A 51 18.10 -11.98 -1.13
C VAL A 51 18.43 -11.61 0.30
N VAL A 52 19.20 -10.54 0.48
CA VAL A 52 19.50 -9.95 1.78
C VAL A 52 18.96 -8.53 1.82
N ILE A 53 18.07 -8.25 2.76
CA ILE A 53 17.53 -6.91 3.02
C ILE A 53 18.20 -6.38 4.28
N ILE A 54 18.73 -5.16 4.22
CA ILE A 54 19.31 -4.46 5.36
C ILE A 54 18.37 -3.31 5.72
N ASP A 55 17.76 -3.38 6.90
CA ASP A 55 16.91 -2.32 7.46
C ASP A 55 17.77 -1.34 8.26
N THR A 56 17.73 -0.07 7.89
CA THR A 56 18.52 0.99 8.50
C THR A 56 17.64 2.02 9.18
N ALA A 57 18.22 2.81 10.08
CA ALA A 57 17.50 3.87 10.76
C ALA A 57 16.86 4.86 9.77
N GLY A 58 15.57 5.14 10.01
CA GLY A 58 14.81 6.15 9.27
C GLY A 58 14.80 7.48 10.01
N ARG A 59 15.11 8.57 9.30
CA ARG A 59 15.01 9.94 9.85
C ARG A 59 14.55 10.94 8.80
N ASP A 60 13.85 11.97 9.28
CA ASP A 60 13.38 13.08 8.42
C ASP A 60 14.50 14.02 8.02
N SER A 61 15.60 14.02 8.77
CA SER A 61 16.78 14.83 8.50
C SER A 61 18.06 14.03 8.75
N LEU A 62 19.03 14.19 7.85
CA LEU A 62 20.35 13.60 7.98
C LEU A 62 21.25 14.56 8.76
N ASP A 63 21.47 14.28 10.04
CA ASP A 63 22.60 14.85 10.78
C ASP A 63 23.93 14.19 10.36
N GLU A 64 25.05 14.78 10.76
CA GLU A 64 26.36 14.30 10.33
C GLU A 64 26.68 12.89 10.80
N ASP A 65 26.23 12.51 12.03
CA ASP A 65 26.48 11.18 12.58
C ASP A 65 25.74 10.10 11.78
N LEU A 66 24.49 10.37 11.40
CA LEU A 66 23.70 9.46 10.56
C LEU A 66 24.25 9.36 9.14
N LYS A 67 24.75 10.45 8.56
CA LYS A 67 25.43 10.42 7.26
C LYS A 67 26.63 9.49 7.28
N GLU A 68 27.49 9.62 8.31
CA GLU A 68 28.66 8.75 8.45
C GLU A 68 28.26 7.28 8.65
N GLU A 69 27.19 7.02 9.43
CA GLU A 69 26.67 5.67 9.64
C GLU A 69 26.21 5.05 8.33
N LEU A 70 25.37 5.78 7.56
CA LEU A 70 24.85 5.30 6.28
C LEU A 70 25.97 5.07 5.24
N LEU A 71 26.98 5.92 5.18
CA LEU A 71 28.14 5.73 4.31
C LEU A 71 28.91 4.46 4.67
N LYS A 72 29.15 4.23 5.96
CA LYS A 72 29.81 2.99 6.45
C LYS A 72 29.00 1.74 6.12
N ILE A 73 27.68 1.80 6.29
CA ILE A 73 26.78 0.70 5.92
C ILE A 73 26.82 0.45 4.41
N ALA A 74 26.71 1.51 3.59
CA ALA A 74 26.71 1.39 2.14
C ALA A 74 28.01 0.77 1.61
N GLU A 75 29.16 1.16 2.18
CA GLU A 75 30.47 0.61 1.83
C GLU A 75 30.57 -0.88 2.19
N ILE A 76 30.12 -1.26 3.40
CA ILE A 76 30.19 -2.65 3.88
C ILE A 76 29.22 -3.54 3.12
N ALA A 77 28.00 -3.06 2.90
CA ALA A 77 26.92 -3.81 2.25
C ALA A 77 27.20 -4.03 0.76
N ASN A 78 27.80 -3.04 0.10
CA ASN A 78 27.98 -3.01 -1.36
C ASN A 78 26.71 -3.49 -2.09
N ALA A 79 25.55 -2.99 -1.64
CA ALA A 79 24.25 -3.45 -2.10
C ALA A 79 24.03 -3.11 -3.57
N SER A 80 23.42 -4.04 -4.32
CA SER A 80 23.00 -3.81 -5.71
C SER A 80 21.87 -2.79 -5.81
N GLU A 81 20.98 -2.80 -4.83
CA GLU A 81 19.84 -1.89 -4.74
C GLU A 81 19.87 -1.09 -3.43
N ARG A 82 19.52 0.17 -3.51
CA ARG A 82 19.40 1.09 -2.38
C ARG A 82 18.08 1.84 -2.50
N PHE A 83 17.11 1.42 -1.69
CA PHE A 83 15.76 1.97 -1.74
C PHE A 83 15.58 3.08 -0.71
N LEU A 84 15.08 4.21 -1.17
CA LEU A 84 14.61 5.28 -0.30
C LEU A 84 13.13 5.07 -0.01
N VAL A 85 12.77 4.91 1.26
CA VAL A 85 11.39 4.79 1.71
C VAL A 85 10.83 6.16 2.07
N ILE A 86 9.76 6.57 1.40
CA ILE A 86 9.12 7.89 1.56
C ILE A 86 7.66 7.71 1.95
N ASP A 87 7.24 8.42 2.99
CA ASP A 87 5.84 8.57 3.33
C ASP A 87 5.15 9.50 2.32
N ALA A 88 4.03 9.06 1.74
CA ALA A 88 3.25 9.85 0.78
C ALA A 88 2.82 11.23 1.33
N GLN A 89 2.73 11.37 2.64
CA GLN A 89 2.30 12.60 3.32
C GLN A 89 3.40 13.68 3.38
N VAL A 90 4.66 13.34 3.15
CA VAL A 90 5.79 14.30 3.20
C VAL A 90 5.66 15.43 2.18
N GLY A 91 4.94 15.20 1.08
CA GLY A 91 4.66 16.24 0.10
C GLY A 91 5.92 16.76 -0.59
N GLN A 92 6.00 18.10 -0.78
CA GLN A 92 7.10 18.73 -1.51
C GLN A 92 8.48 18.62 -0.83
N ALA A 93 8.53 18.40 0.47
CA ALA A 93 9.79 18.20 1.20
C ALA A 93 10.52 16.90 0.80
N ALA A 94 9.81 15.96 0.15
CA ALA A 94 10.39 14.71 -0.32
C ALA A 94 11.52 14.90 -1.35
N GLY A 95 11.42 15.89 -2.22
CA GLY A 95 12.44 16.16 -3.24
C GLY A 95 13.82 16.50 -2.65
N PRO A 96 13.96 17.57 -1.84
CA PRO A 96 15.22 17.93 -1.19
C PRO A 96 15.79 16.80 -0.31
N MET A 97 14.93 16.09 0.42
CA MET A 97 15.33 14.93 1.23
C MET A 97 15.90 13.81 0.35
N ALA A 98 15.19 13.45 -0.71
CA ALA A 98 15.63 12.42 -1.64
C ALA A 98 16.94 12.77 -2.33
N SER A 99 17.17 14.05 -2.70
CA SER A 99 18.47 14.52 -3.23
C SER A 99 19.60 14.23 -2.25
N THR A 100 19.41 14.61 -0.98
CA THR A 100 20.43 14.42 0.05
C THR A 100 20.80 12.94 0.22
N PHE A 101 19.83 12.05 0.28
CA PHE A 101 20.08 10.60 0.34
C PHE A 101 20.73 10.08 -0.95
N HIS A 102 20.28 10.55 -2.11
CA HIS A 102 20.85 10.13 -3.40
C HIS A 102 22.31 10.54 -3.53
N ASP A 103 22.65 11.79 -3.17
CA ASP A 103 24.02 12.30 -3.21
C ASP A 103 24.92 11.53 -2.23
N LEU A 104 24.36 11.07 -1.11
CA LEU A 104 25.11 10.34 -0.08
C LEU A 104 25.39 8.89 -0.47
N VAL A 105 24.37 8.14 -0.85
CA VAL A 105 24.48 6.67 -1.03
C VAL A 105 24.07 6.18 -2.41
N GLY A 106 23.65 7.03 -3.31
CA GLY A 106 23.24 6.67 -4.67
C GLY A 106 21.96 5.83 -4.68
N VAL A 107 20.82 6.42 -4.30
CA VAL A 107 19.51 5.76 -4.32
C VAL A 107 19.22 5.21 -5.71
N THR A 108 18.82 3.94 -5.79
CA THR A 108 18.49 3.22 -7.04
C THR A 108 16.99 3.08 -7.28
N GLY A 109 16.18 3.18 -6.24
CA GLY A 109 14.74 3.10 -6.33
C GLY A 109 14.05 3.75 -5.13
N THR A 110 12.78 4.06 -5.29
CA THR A 110 11.95 4.68 -4.25
C THR A 110 10.80 3.77 -3.89
N VAL A 111 10.53 3.62 -2.59
CA VAL A 111 9.33 2.95 -2.05
C VAL A 111 8.43 4.02 -1.44
N VAL A 112 7.17 4.06 -1.85
CA VAL A 112 6.20 5.04 -1.36
C VAL A 112 5.21 4.34 -0.43
N THR A 113 5.12 4.81 0.82
CA THR A 113 4.24 4.22 1.84
C THR A 113 3.08 5.13 2.18
N LYS A 114 2.08 4.59 2.88
CA LYS A 114 0.87 5.29 3.37
C LYS A 114 0.03 5.92 2.26
N LEU A 115 -0.07 5.24 1.11
CA LEU A 115 -0.94 5.66 0.02
C LEU A 115 -2.44 5.45 0.31
N ASP A 116 -2.78 4.68 1.36
CA ASP A 116 -4.12 4.53 1.92
C ASP A 116 -4.64 5.79 2.64
N GLY A 117 -3.75 6.74 2.90
CA GLY A 117 -4.09 8.03 3.51
C GLY A 117 -4.70 9.03 2.52
N THR A 118 -4.92 10.26 3.00
CA THR A 118 -5.45 11.38 2.20
C THR A 118 -4.44 11.97 1.22
N ALA A 119 -3.16 11.67 1.40
CA ALA A 119 -2.09 12.14 0.53
C ALA A 119 -2.05 11.32 -0.76
N ARG A 120 -2.06 12.00 -1.90
CA ARG A 120 -2.09 11.37 -3.24
C ARG A 120 -0.71 11.01 -3.78
N GLY A 121 0.33 10.95 -2.93
CA GLY A 121 1.68 10.55 -3.34
C GLY A 121 2.45 11.57 -4.20
N GLY A 122 2.03 12.84 -4.22
CA GLY A 122 2.72 13.90 -4.98
C GLY A 122 4.17 14.11 -4.57
N GLY A 123 4.52 13.84 -3.31
CA GLY A 123 5.90 13.87 -2.83
C GLY A 123 6.81 12.84 -3.50
N ALA A 124 6.28 11.68 -3.83
CA ALA A 124 7.02 10.64 -4.53
C ALA A 124 7.47 11.10 -5.93
N LEU A 125 6.60 11.80 -6.67
CA LEU A 125 6.96 12.38 -7.96
C LEU A 125 8.06 13.42 -7.83
N SER A 126 8.04 14.23 -6.76
CA SER A 126 9.11 15.19 -6.47
C SER A 126 10.44 14.49 -6.21
N ALA A 127 10.46 13.40 -5.46
CA ALA A 127 11.65 12.59 -5.20
C ALA A 127 12.21 11.98 -6.49
N VAL A 128 11.36 11.38 -7.32
CA VAL A 128 11.77 10.81 -8.64
C VAL A 128 12.33 11.89 -9.56
N ALA A 129 11.65 13.04 -9.66
CA ALA A 129 12.11 14.14 -10.50
C ALA A 129 13.51 14.67 -10.07
N THR A 130 13.81 14.61 -8.77
CA THR A 130 15.05 15.12 -8.24
C THR A 130 16.20 14.11 -8.35
N THR A 131 15.93 12.83 -8.08
CA THR A 131 16.96 11.78 -8.01
C THR A 131 17.10 10.98 -9.30
N GLY A 132 16.08 10.95 -10.14
CA GLY A 132 15.98 10.03 -11.26
C GLY A 132 15.72 8.56 -10.85
N ALA A 133 15.66 8.27 -9.55
CA ALA A 133 15.39 6.92 -9.04
C ALA A 133 13.90 6.58 -9.19
N PRO A 134 13.53 5.50 -9.92
CA PRO A 134 12.13 5.16 -10.16
C PRO A 134 11.42 4.74 -8.88
N ILE A 135 10.09 4.91 -8.85
CA ILE A 135 9.27 4.23 -7.85
C ILE A 135 9.23 2.74 -8.21
N VAL A 136 9.56 1.88 -7.26
CA VAL A 136 9.61 0.42 -7.48
C VAL A 136 8.49 -0.31 -6.76
N PHE A 137 8.12 0.16 -5.57
CA PHE A 137 7.07 -0.43 -4.76
C PHE A 137 6.21 0.65 -4.09
N VAL A 138 5.00 0.26 -3.74
CA VAL A 138 4.04 1.09 -3.00
C VAL A 138 3.45 0.30 -1.83
N GLY A 139 3.21 0.97 -0.71
CA GLY A 139 2.54 0.44 0.47
C GLY A 139 1.23 1.18 0.71
N GLU A 140 0.14 0.43 0.82
CA GLU A 140 -1.23 0.92 0.97
C GLU A 140 -1.86 0.53 2.29
N GLY A 141 -1.06 0.08 3.23
CA GLY A 141 -1.46 -0.36 4.56
C GLY A 141 -0.32 -0.99 5.33
N GLU A 142 -0.65 -1.66 6.43
CA GLU A 142 0.33 -2.21 7.39
C GLU A 142 0.57 -3.72 7.22
N ARG A 143 -0.18 -4.39 6.34
CA ARG A 143 -0.06 -5.83 6.12
C ARG A 143 0.88 -6.13 4.97
N ILE A 144 1.50 -7.32 4.98
CA ILE A 144 2.37 -7.77 3.88
C ILE A 144 1.64 -7.74 2.53
N GLY A 145 0.34 -8.07 2.51
CA GLY A 145 -0.48 -8.03 1.29
C GLY A 145 -0.87 -6.63 0.81
N ASP A 146 -0.56 -5.58 1.58
CA ASP A 146 -0.80 -4.18 1.22
C ASP A 146 0.45 -3.54 0.60
N PHE A 147 1.47 -4.35 0.26
CA PHE A 147 2.72 -3.95 -0.38
C PHE A 147 2.73 -4.48 -1.81
N GLU A 148 2.79 -3.60 -2.79
CA GLU A 148 2.65 -3.92 -4.20
C GLU A 148 3.79 -3.37 -5.04
N LYS A 149 4.02 -4.00 -6.20
CA LYS A 149 4.90 -3.46 -7.23
C LYS A 149 4.27 -2.20 -7.81
N PHE A 150 5.08 -1.16 -8.05
CA PHE A 150 4.59 0.07 -8.63
C PHE A 150 4.08 -0.11 -10.06
N GLU A 151 2.87 0.34 -10.30
CA GLU A 151 2.25 0.44 -11.62
C GLU A 151 1.89 1.91 -11.92
N SER A 152 2.53 2.50 -12.94
CA SER A 152 2.40 3.93 -13.26
C SER A 152 0.96 4.34 -13.55
N ASP A 153 0.22 3.53 -14.31
CA ASP A 153 -1.16 3.84 -14.71
C ASP A 153 -2.11 3.90 -13.51
N ARG A 154 -1.97 2.94 -12.58
CA ARG A 154 -2.74 2.89 -11.33
C ARG A 154 -2.41 4.09 -10.44
N PHE A 155 -1.12 4.37 -10.28
CA PHE A 155 -0.66 5.49 -9.45
C PHE A 155 -1.16 6.85 -10.00
N ILE A 156 -1.02 7.09 -11.31
CA ILE A 156 -1.50 8.32 -11.95
C ILE A 156 -3.03 8.45 -11.85
N SER A 157 -3.77 7.36 -12.06
CA SER A 157 -5.24 7.35 -11.92
C SER A 157 -5.67 7.76 -10.51
N ARG A 158 -5.00 7.23 -9.47
CA ARG A 158 -5.23 7.61 -8.07
C ARG A 158 -4.87 9.07 -7.80
N LEU A 159 -3.71 9.51 -8.29
CA LEU A 159 -3.23 10.89 -8.14
C LEU A 159 -4.22 11.91 -8.72
N LEU A 160 -4.82 11.60 -9.85
CA LEU A 160 -5.84 12.42 -10.50
C LEU A 160 -7.24 12.28 -9.86
N GLY A 161 -7.41 11.40 -8.86
CA GLY A 161 -8.70 11.16 -8.22
C GLY A 161 -9.68 10.35 -9.08
N MET A 162 -9.18 9.64 -10.11
CA MET A 162 -10.00 8.80 -11.00
C MET A 162 -10.28 7.42 -10.42
N GLY A 163 -9.72 7.10 -9.23
CA GLY A 163 -9.82 5.80 -8.59
C GLY A 163 -8.91 4.75 -9.23
N ASP A 164 -8.88 3.57 -8.63
CA ASP A 164 -8.13 2.42 -9.12
C ASP A 164 -9.07 1.36 -9.71
N ILE A 165 -9.57 1.61 -10.91
CA ILE A 165 -10.51 0.71 -11.60
C ILE A 165 -9.85 -0.65 -11.88
N LYS A 166 -8.55 -0.69 -12.21
CA LYS A 166 -7.83 -1.95 -12.42
C LYS A 166 -7.74 -2.77 -11.12
N GLY A 167 -7.39 -2.13 -10.00
CA GLY A 167 -7.35 -2.81 -8.71
C GLY A 167 -8.71 -3.36 -8.28
N LEU A 168 -9.82 -2.73 -8.67
CA LEU A 168 -11.16 -3.28 -8.48
C LEU A 168 -11.40 -4.54 -9.33
N ILE A 169 -10.91 -4.54 -10.57
CA ILE A 169 -11.00 -5.70 -11.47
C ILE A 169 -10.15 -6.85 -10.93
N ASP A 170 -8.93 -6.56 -10.45
CA ASP A 170 -8.00 -7.56 -9.89
C ASP A 170 -8.53 -8.18 -8.57
N LEU A 171 -9.38 -7.45 -7.83
CA LEU A 171 -10.07 -7.97 -6.62
C LEU A 171 -11.32 -8.79 -6.95
N ALA A 172 -11.78 -8.73 -8.20
CA ALA A 172 -12.93 -9.51 -8.63
C ALA A 172 -12.57 -11.00 -8.65
N PRO A 173 -13.48 -11.89 -8.17
CA PRO A 173 -13.29 -13.32 -8.33
C PRO A 173 -13.10 -13.69 -9.81
N ASP A 174 -12.25 -14.68 -10.09
CA ASP A 174 -11.97 -15.17 -11.46
C ASP A 174 -13.22 -15.59 -12.26
N ASP A 175 -14.35 -15.79 -11.59
CA ASP A 175 -15.65 -16.16 -12.17
C ASP A 175 -16.50 -14.95 -12.62
N LEU A 176 -16.03 -13.72 -12.48
CA LEU A 176 -16.78 -12.54 -12.94
C LEU A 176 -16.65 -12.35 -14.45
N ASP A 177 -17.76 -12.60 -15.14
CA ASP A 177 -17.87 -12.37 -16.58
C ASP A 177 -17.74 -10.85 -16.88
N GLU A 178 -16.67 -10.47 -17.58
CA GLU A 178 -16.44 -9.07 -18.03
C GLU A 178 -17.67 -8.50 -18.76
N GLN A 179 -18.44 -9.36 -19.43
CA GLN A 179 -19.65 -8.97 -20.14
C GLN A 179 -20.79 -8.60 -19.17
N GLU A 180 -20.88 -9.26 -18.02
CA GLU A 180 -21.86 -8.92 -16.97
C GLU A 180 -21.52 -7.57 -16.33
N ALA A 181 -20.26 -7.32 -16.02
CA ALA A 181 -19.79 -6.04 -15.48
C ALA A 181 -20.05 -4.88 -16.47
N MET A 182 -19.79 -5.07 -17.75
CA MET A 182 -20.11 -4.07 -18.80
C MET A 182 -21.61 -3.85 -18.93
N ARG A 183 -22.43 -4.89 -18.88
CA ARG A 183 -23.91 -4.76 -18.96
C ARG A 183 -24.47 -4.01 -17.76
N LEU A 184 -23.94 -4.26 -16.56
CA LEU A 184 -24.34 -3.54 -15.34
C LEU A 184 -24.02 -2.05 -15.44
N THR A 185 -22.83 -1.72 -15.90
CA THR A 185 -22.39 -0.33 -16.12
C THR A 185 -23.29 0.38 -17.15
N GLN A 186 -23.65 -0.30 -18.23
CA GLN A 186 -24.51 0.25 -19.26
C GLN A 186 -25.97 0.47 -18.76
N ARG A 187 -26.51 -0.42 -17.93
CA ARG A 187 -27.83 -0.27 -17.30
C ARG A 187 -27.85 0.91 -16.31
N LEU A 188 -26.80 1.09 -15.51
CA LEU A 188 -26.65 2.25 -14.64
C LEU A 188 -26.68 3.57 -15.42
N MET A 189 -26.02 3.62 -16.57
CA MET A 189 -26.01 4.80 -17.45
C MET A 189 -27.36 5.08 -18.13
N THR A 190 -28.17 4.06 -18.36
CA THR A 190 -29.48 4.18 -19.04
C THR A 190 -30.64 4.44 -18.10
N GLY A 191 -30.43 4.52 -16.77
CA GLY A 191 -31.46 4.84 -15.77
C GLY A 191 -32.52 3.73 -15.59
N ARG A 192 -32.31 2.53 -16.09
CA ARG A 192 -33.16 1.35 -15.89
C ARG A 192 -32.59 0.44 -14.82
N PHE A 193 -32.59 0.91 -13.59
CA PHE A 193 -32.02 0.20 -12.46
C PHE A 193 -33.16 -0.44 -11.63
N THR A 194 -33.14 -1.77 -11.49
CA THR A 194 -34.13 -2.55 -10.74
C THR A 194 -33.57 -2.96 -9.37
N LEU A 195 -34.44 -3.47 -8.46
CA LEU A 195 -33.97 -4.06 -7.21
C LEU A 195 -33.16 -5.35 -7.45
N THR A 196 -33.42 -6.07 -8.54
CA THR A 196 -32.61 -7.21 -8.99
C THR A 196 -31.18 -6.77 -9.29
N ASP A 197 -31.00 -5.66 -10.02
CA ASP A 197 -29.66 -5.11 -10.33
C ASP A 197 -28.95 -4.67 -9.03
N MET A 198 -29.69 -4.06 -8.10
CA MET A 198 -29.15 -3.66 -6.79
C MET A 198 -28.74 -4.88 -5.94
N TYR A 199 -29.53 -5.94 -5.97
CA TYR A 199 -29.21 -7.18 -5.26
C TYR A 199 -27.94 -7.85 -5.83
N ALA A 200 -27.83 -7.95 -7.15
CA ALA A 200 -26.65 -8.49 -7.83
C ALA A 200 -25.40 -7.67 -7.49
N GLN A 201 -25.53 -6.33 -7.45
CA GLN A 201 -24.43 -5.45 -7.08
C GLN A 201 -24.00 -5.63 -5.61
N MET A 202 -24.96 -5.81 -4.68
CA MET A 202 -24.66 -6.08 -3.27
C MET A 202 -23.98 -7.45 -3.10
N GLU A 203 -24.42 -8.46 -3.84
CA GLU A 203 -23.81 -9.80 -3.84
C GLU A 203 -22.37 -9.75 -4.39
N MET A 204 -22.17 -9.03 -5.48
CA MET A 204 -20.85 -8.81 -6.07
C MET A 204 -19.90 -8.08 -5.08
N MET A 205 -20.38 -7.01 -4.44
CA MET A 205 -19.60 -6.31 -3.41
C MET A 205 -19.22 -7.22 -2.23
N SER A 206 -20.11 -8.12 -1.83
CA SER A 206 -19.84 -9.08 -0.75
C SER A 206 -18.78 -10.13 -1.16
N LYS A 207 -18.67 -10.47 -2.44
CA LYS A 207 -17.66 -11.40 -3.00
C LYS A 207 -16.28 -10.74 -3.19
N ILE A 208 -16.23 -9.45 -3.51
CA ILE A 208 -15.00 -8.68 -3.73
C ILE A 208 -14.22 -8.46 -2.42
N GLY A 209 -14.85 -8.57 -1.26
CA GLY A 209 -14.21 -8.45 0.04
C GLY A 209 -14.85 -7.41 0.96
N THR A 210 -14.08 -6.89 1.92
CA THR A 210 -14.60 -5.90 2.85
C THR A 210 -14.90 -4.57 2.16
N LEU A 211 -15.96 -3.90 2.57
CA LEU A 211 -16.36 -2.58 2.07
C LEU A 211 -15.19 -1.57 2.02
N ASP A 212 -14.26 -1.68 2.97
CA ASP A 212 -13.04 -0.86 3.02
C ASP A 212 -12.15 -1.04 1.78
N LYS A 213 -11.95 -2.27 1.31
CA LYS A 213 -11.15 -2.54 0.11
C LYS A 213 -11.81 -1.97 -1.15
N VAL A 214 -13.11 -2.12 -1.27
CA VAL A 214 -13.87 -1.58 -2.41
C VAL A 214 -13.84 -0.05 -2.43
N LEU A 215 -14.08 0.59 -1.28
CA LEU A 215 -14.08 2.05 -1.17
C LEU A 215 -12.71 2.68 -1.43
N SER A 216 -11.61 2.01 -1.10
CA SER A 216 -10.26 2.52 -1.37
C SER A 216 -9.90 2.58 -2.86
N HIS A 217 -10.58 1.82 -3.71
CA HIS A 217 -10.33 1.75 -5.15
C HIS A 217 -11.29 2.61 -5.99
N LEU A 218 -12.35 3.14 -5.37
CA LEU A 218 -13.35 3.96 -6.09
C LEU A 218 -12.92 5.43 -6.20
N PRO A 219 -13.30 6.14 -7.29
CA PRO A 219 -13.04 7.56 -7.44
C PRO A 219 -13.72 8.40 -6.37
N ASP A 220 -13.00 9.38 -5.80
CA ASP A 220 -13.56 10.35 -4.84
C ASP A 220 -14.80 11.10 -5.37
N THR A 221 -14.88 11.25 -6.69
CA THR A 221 -15.96 11.96 -7.37
C THR A 221 -17.27 11.18 -7.44
N MET A 222 -17.23 9.85 -7.32
CA MET A 222 -18.40 8.99 -7.50
C MET A 222 -19.30 8.93 -6.27
N PHE A 223 -18.75 9.12 -5.08
CA PHE A 223 -19.47 8.99 -3.81
C PHE A 223 -19.31 10.20 -2.86
N GLY A 224 -18.99 11.38 -3.38
CA GLY A 224 -19.06 12.62 -2.61
C GLY A 224 -18.22 12.67 -1.33
N GLY A 225 -17.03 12.02 -1.33
CA GLY A 225 -16.13 12.04 -0.16
C GLY A 225 -16.33 10.89 0.82
N MET A 226 -16.96 9.78 0.42
CA MET A 226 -17.13 8.57 1.26
C MET A 226 -15.81 7.93 1.71
N GLY A 227 -14.70 8.21 1.03
CA GLY A 227 -13.36 7.76 1.43
C GLY A 227 -12.93 8.21 2.84
N ASN A 228 -13.51 9.30 3.34
CA ASN A 228 -13.23 9.86 4.67
C ASN A 228 -14.21 9.41 5.77
N MET A 229 -14.99 8.36 5.55
CA MET A 229 -15.94 7.88 6.55
C MET A 229 -15.21 7.22 7.74
N GLY A 230 -15.60 7.63 8.95
CA GLY A 230 -15.10 7.03 10.19
C GLY A 230 -15.51 5.55 10.33
N VAL A 231 -14.71 4.77 11.07
CA VAL A 231 -14.93 3.32 11.29
C VAL A 231 -16.35 2.99 11.76
N ALA A 232 -16.96 3.86 12.59
CA ALA A 232 -18.33 3.67 13.06
C ALA A 232 -19.36 3.81 11.94
N GLN A 233 -19.17 4.75 11.02
CA GLN A 233 -20.03 4.97 9.86
C GLN A 233 -19.95 3.81 8.87
N LYS A 234 -18.75 3.29 8.62
CA LYS A 234 -18.52 2.12 7.77
C LYS A 234 -19.21 0.87 8.32
N ARG A 235 -19.11 0.63 9.63
CA ARG A 235 -19.83 -0.47 10.31
C ARG A 235 -21.34 -0.34 10.19
N GLN A 236 -21.87 0.88 10.35
CA GLN A 236 -23.30 1.13 10.22
C GLN A 236 -23.78 0.90 8.78
N MET A 237 -22.98 1.30 7.79
CA MET A 237 -23.26 1.06 6.38
C MET A 237 -23.27 -0.43 6.05
N GLN A 238 -22.29 -1.19 6.54
CA GLN A 238 -22.24 -2.64 6.38
C GLN A 238 -23.49 -3.31 6.99
N ALA A 239 -23.85 -2.93 8.21
CA ALA A 239 -25.04 -3.46 8.88
C ALA A 239 -26.34 -3.13 8.14
N ASN A 240 -26.42 -1.98 7.46
CA ASN A 240 -27.57 -1.62 6.63
C ASN A 240 -27.60 -2.45 5.33
N LEU A 241 -26.47 -2.69 4.69
CA LEU A 241 -26.37 -3.56 3.52
C LEU A 241 -26.83 -5.00 3.84
N ASP A 242 -26.41 -5.54 4.98
CA ASP A 242 -26.83 -6.87 5.44
C ASP A 242 -28.35 -6.93 5.68
N LYS A 243 -28.95 -5.87 6.23
CA LYS A 243 -30.41 -5.78 6.40
C LYS A 243 -31.15 -5.72 5.06
N TYR A 244 -30.66 -4.91 4.12
CA TYR A 244 -31.27 -4.83 2.79
C TYR A 244 -31.21 -6.17 2.07
N ARG A 245 -30.11 -6.90 2.19
CA ARG A 245 -29.98 -8.25 1.65
C ARG A 245 -31.03 -9.19 2.20
N ILE A 246 -31.23 -9.23 3.52
CA ILE A 246 -32.24 -10.06 4.17
C ILE A 246 -33.66 -9.73 3.66
N VAL A 247 -33.98 -8.44 3.50
CA VAL A 247 -35.25 -7.99 2.95
C VAL A 247 -35.41 -8.48 1.52
N MET A 248 -34.42 -8.30 0.66
CA MET A 248 -34.44 -8.71 -0.73
C MET A 248 -34.49 -10.23 -0.90
N ASP A 249 -33.88 -11.01 0.00
CA ASP A 249 -33.97 -12.48 0.01
C ASP A 249 -35.39 -12.97 0.28
N SER A 250 -36.24 -12.17 0.95
CA SER A 250 -37.64 -12.47 1.21
C SER A 250 -38.59 -12.02 0.09
N MET A 251 -38.12 -11.27 -0.91
CA MET A 251 -38.91 -10.78 -2.04
C MET A 251 -38.98 -11.81 -3.17
N THR A 252 -40.08 -11.82 -3.88
CA THR A 252 -40.24 -12.58 -5.15
C THR A 252 -39.42 -11.91 -6.27
N GLN A 253 -39.19 -12.62 -7.37
CA GLN A 253 -38.49 -12.08 -8.52
C GLN A 253 -39.28 -10.93 -9.17
N GLU A 254 -40.60 -11.05 -9.27
CA GLU A 254 -41.48 -9.99 -9.80
C GLU A 254 -41.36 -8.70 -8.99
N GLU A 255 -41.38 -8.79 -7.66
CA GLU A 255 -41.21 -7.62 -6.78
C GLU A 255 -39.82 -6.98 -6.88
N LYS A 256 -38.77 -7.74 -7.24
CA LYS A 256 -37.45 -7.22 -7.48
C LYS A 256 -37.31 -6.52 -8.83
N ASP A 257 -38.02 -7.00 -9.85
CA ASP A 257 -37.94 -6.47 -11.22
C ASP A 257 -38.89 -5.29 -11.44
N ASP A 258 -40.03 -5.24 -10.77
CA ASP A 258 -41.00 -4.15 -10.81
C ASP A 258 -41.55 -3.86 -9.40
N PRO A 259 -40.86 -3.00 -8.64
CA PRO A 259 -41.13 -2.73 -7.23
C PRO A 259 -42.34 -1.79 -6.97
N LEU A 260 -43.15 -1.39 -7.99
CA LEU A 260 -44.26 -0.46 -7.84
C LEU A 260 -45.63 -1.14 -7.97
#